data_d004542fe3b32edb0c7151ad126d157a
#
_entry.id   d004542fe3b32edb0c7151ad126d157a
#
_cell.length_a   1.000
_cell.length_b   1.000
_cell.length_c   1.000
_cell.angle_alpha   90.00
_cell.angle_beta   90.00
_cell.angle_gamma   90.00
#
_symmetry.space_group_name_H-M   'P 1'
#
loop_
_entity.id
_entity.type
_entity.pdbx_description
1 polymer ?
#
loop_
_entity_poly.entity_id
_entity_poly.type
_entity_poly.pdbx_seq_one_letter_code
_entity_poly.pdbx_strand_id
1 'polypeptide(L)'
;MATIIDLKPQPFSFVGPIVGAFGALAGLFVGTAQGSGLLGVVLGAALMAGMAFALMHLKLPRRSVRLGLVVIFAAIGLIAGSTMGGIIGALAGWFFGSLTFWLADGRYRAGLAPYLTPGQVLWHYTFRVICGAIFAFLITPIIVVMPLSFNAEDFFTFTPEMLALKPEGYSLKHYQDFFTNSDWQSALWNSLTIAPVATLLSVSFGTLAAIGLSQPHVPGRRAIMAILISPMIVPLIISAAGMYFFYSRIGLQGTYMGVVLAHAALGIPFVIITVTATLVGFDNSLTRAAANMGANPVTTFFRVQMPLILPGVISGGLFAFITSFDEVVVVLFVGSAGQKTLPWQMFIGLREQISPTILAVATLLVGISVALLATLEILRRRSERLRGMSPG
;
A
#
# COMPACT_ATOMS: atom_id res chain seq x y z
N MET A 1 -26.27 24.30 -13.83
CA MET A 1 -26.87 24.01 -15.15
C MET A 1 -26.23 22.75 -15.68
N ALA A 2 -26.92 21.62 -15.60
CA ALA A 2 -26.38 20.35 -16.19
C ALA A 2 -26.61 20.50 -17.71
N THR A 3 -25.51 20.65 -18.45
CA THR A 3 -25.51 20.55 -19.91
C THR A 3 -26.00 19.14 -20.27
N ILE A 4 -27.16 19.07 -20.93
CA ILE A 4 -27.66 17.83 -21.51
C ILE A 4 -26.68 17.47 -22.63
N ILE A 5 -25.70 16.59 -22.31
CA ILE A 5 -24.81 16.02 -23.30
C ILE A 5 -25.66 15.06 -24.12
N ASP A 6 -25.88 15.37 -25.38
CA ASP A 6 -26.56 14.50 -26.32
C ASP A 6 -25.71 13.23 -26.53
N LEU A 7 -26.01 12.18 -25.75
CA LEU A 7 -25.29 10.90 -25.76
C LEU A 7 -25.66 10.15 -27.04
N LYS A 8 -24.81 10.22 -28.06
CA LYS A 8 -25.02 9.50 -29.32
C LYS A 8 -24.61 8.02 -29.15
N PRO A 9 -25.52 7.10 -29.56
CA PRO A 9 -25.17 5.68 -29.63
C PRO A 9 -23.93 5.45 -30.50
N GLN A 10 -23.05 4.59 -30.06
CA GLN A 10 -21.81 4.29 -30.76
C GLN A 10 -21.96 3.04 -31.64
N PRO A 11 -21.34 2.97 -32.82
CA PRO A 11 -21.41 1.81 -33.69
C PRO A 11 -20.57 0.64 -33.13
N PHE A 12 -20.86 -0.57 -33.61
CA PHE A 12 -20.11 -1.76 -33.22
C PHE A 12 -18.61 -1.66 -33.58
N SER A 13 -18.27 -0.98 -34.66
CA SER A 13 -16.89 -0.74 -35.06
C SER A 13 -16.05 -0.01 -34.00
N PHE A 14 -16.70 0.71 -33.10
CA PHE A 14 -16.06 1.34 -31.94
C PHE A 14 -16.11 0.46 -30.69
N VAL A 15 -17.24 -0.16 -30.37
CA VAL A 15 -17.46 -0.93 -29.14
C VAL A 15 -16.76 -2.29 -29.21
N GLY A 16 -16.87 -3.00 -30.32
CA GLY A 16 -16.37 -4.37 -30.51
C GLY A 16 -14.86 -4.53 -30.24
N PRO A 17 -14.00 -3.70 -30.85
CA PRO A 17 -12.56 -3.78 -30.61
C PRO A 17 -12.17 -3.53 -29.15
N ILE A 18 -12.82 -2.60 -28.45
CA ILE A 18 -12.53 -2.28 -27.04
C ILE A 18 -12.94 -3.45 -26.15
N VAL A 19 -14.15 -3.95 -26.29
CA VAL A 19 -14.64 -5.10 -25.50
C VAL A 19 -13.83 -6.36 -25.82
N GLY A 20 -13.47 -6.56 -27.11
CA GLY A 20 -12.57 -7.63 -27.56
C GLY A 20 -11.18 -7.53 -26.95
N ALA A 21 -10.60 -6.35 -26.81
CA ALA A 21 -9.30 -6.17 -26.16
C ALA A 21 -9.33 -6.58 -24.67
N PHE A 22 -10.36 -6.20 -23.93
CA PHE A 22 -10.56 -6.67 -22.56
C PHE A 22 -10.81 -8.20 -22.51
N GLY A 23 -11.53 -8.73 -23.50
CA GLY A 23 -11.70 -10.17 -23.66
C GLY A 23 -10.40 -10.90 -23.94
N ALA A 24 -9.52 -10.32 -24.75
CA ALA A 24 -8.18 -10.85 -25.03
C ALA A 24 -7.34 -10.93 -23.75
N LEU A 25 -7.35 -9.89 -22.92
CA LEU A 25 -6.66 -9.89 -21.63
C LEU A 25 -7.21 -10.96 -20.68
N ALA A 26 -8.53 -11.07 -20.53
CA ALA A 26 -9.14 -12.10 -19.72
C ALA A 26 -8.80 -13.50 -20.25
N GLY A 27 -8.87 -13.69 -21.58
CA GLY A 27 -8.50 -14.92 -22.25
C GLY A 27 -7.03 -15.30 -22.11
N LEU A 28 -6.13 -14.31 -22.05
CA LEU A 28 -4.71 -14.53 -21.77
C LEU A 28 -4.52 -15.19 -20.40
N PHE A 29 -5.13 -14.64 -19.35
CA PHE A 29 -5.03 -15.20 -18.00
C PHE A 29 -5.58 -16.63 -17.91
N VAL A 30 -6.75 -16.88 -18.48
CA VAL A 30 -7.34 -18.22 -18.50
C VAL A 30 -6.53 -19.18 -19.35
N GLY A 31 -6.07 -18.73 -20.52
CA GLY A 31 -5.28 -19.56 -21.43
C GLY A 31 -3.89 -19.89 -20.90
N THR A 32 -3.21 -18.96 -20.23
CA THR A 32 -1.89 -19.24 -19.61
C THR A 32 -2.02 -20.27 -18.49
N ALA A 33 -3.09 -20.22 -17.69
CA ALA A 33 -3.35 -21.23 -16.67
C ALA A 33 -3.56 -22.63 -17.26
N GLN A 34 -3.96 -22.73 -18.54
CA GLN A 34 -4.17 -23.99 -19.27
C GLN A 34 -3.02 -24.32 -20.25
N GLY A 35 -1.91 -23.59 -20.21
CA GLY A 35 -0.76 -23.80 -21.08
C GLY A 35 -0.94 -23.31 -22.53
N SER A 36 -1.99 -22.52 -22.82
CA SER A 36 -2.37 -22.09 -24.18
C SER A 36 -2.68 -20.58 -24.26
N GLY A 37 -1.80 -19.73 -23.75
CA GLY A 37 -2.01 -18.28 -23.65
C GLY A 37 -2.44 -17.58 -24.93
N LEU A 38 -1.79 -17.88 -26.08
CA LEU A 38 -2.16 -17.29 -27.37
C LEU A 38 -3.56 -17.68 -27.84
N LEU A 39 -3.93 -18.94 -27.66
CA LEU A 39 -5.29 -19.41 -27.96
C LEU A 39 -6.31 -18.70 -27.09
N GLY A 40 -6.02 -18.54 -25.80
CA GLY A 40 -6.85 -17.80 -24.88
C GLY A 40 -7.08 -16.35 -25.29
N VAL A 41 -6.04 -15.66 -25.77
CA VAL A 41 -6.13 -14.27 -26.29
C VAL A 41 -7.13 -14.21 -27.46
N VAL A 42 -6.94 -15.07 -28.46
CA VAL A 42 -7.77 -15.06 -29.68
C VAL A 42 -9.23 -15.42 -29.35
N LEU A 43 -9.44 -16.48 -28.60
CA LEU A 43 -10.79 -16.90 -28.21
C LEU A 43 -11.47 -15.87 -27.30
N GLY A 44 -10.76 -15.33 -26.33
CA GLY A 44 -11.30 -14.30 -25.44
C GLY A 44 -11.69 -13.03 -26.19
N ALA A 45 -10.85 -12.58 -27.13
CA ALA A 45 -11.18 -11.45 -28.00
C ALA A 45 -12.43 -11.71 -28.84
N ALA A 46 -12.46 -12.85 -29.55
CA ALA A 46 -13.54 -13.20 -30.45
C ALA A 46 -14.88 -13.38 -29.71
N LEU A 47 -14.87 -14.09 -28.57
CA LEU A 47 -16.07 -14.34 -27.77
C LEU A 47 -16.64 -13.04 -27.20
N MET A 48 -15.79 -12.17 -26.64
CA MET A 48 -16.28 -10.93 -26.05
C MET A 48 -16.71 -9.90 -27.10
N ALA A 49 -16.04 -9.82 -28.24
CA ALA A 49 -16.50 -8.99 -29.36
C ALA A 49 -17.82 -9.52 -29.95
N GLY A 50 -17.95 -10.84 -30.12
CA GLY A 50 -19.20 -11.49 -30.56
C GLY A 50 -20.36 -11.26 -29.59
N MET A 51 -20.09 -11.36 -28.29
CA MET A 51 -21.06 -11.01 -27.24
C MET A 51 -21.48 -9.56 -27.36
N ALA A 52 -20.54 -8.61 -27.49
CA ALA A 52 -20.85 -7.20 -27.65
C ALA A 52 -21.73 -6.93 -28.89
N PHE A 53 -21.46 -7.62 -30.02
CA PHE A 53 -22.28 -7.56 -31.22
C PHE A 53 -23.71 -8.03 -30.94
N ALA A 54 -23.87 -9.20 -30.34
CA ALA A 54 -25.18 -9.73 -29.97
C ALA A 54 -25.95 -8.78 -29.05
N LEU A 55 -25.30 -8.25 -28.02
CA LEU A 55 -25.92 -7.32 -27.06
C LEU A 55 -26.39 -6.02 -27.68
N MET A 56 -25.68 -5.49 -28.66
CA MET A 56 -26.06 -4.28 -29.36
C MET A 56 -27.28 -4.47 -30.29
N HIS A 57 -27.48 -5.68 -30.76
CA HIS A 57 -28.61 -6.02 -31.67
C HIS A 57 -29.83 -6.58 -30.93
N LEU A 58 -29.68 -7.02 -29.68
CA LEU A 58 -30.79 -7.50 -28.87
C LEU A 58 -31.70 -6.36 -28.42
N LYS A 59 -32.98 -6.42 -28.79
CA LYS A 59 -34.04 -5.44 -28.41
C LYS A 59 -34.62 -5.71 -27.01
N LEU A 60 -33.85 -6.28 -26.09
CA LEU A 60 -34.32 -6.61 -24.75
C LEU A 60 -33.94 -5.50 -23.74
N PRO A 61 -34.69 -5.39 -22.60
CA PRO A 61 -34.36 -4.43 -21.55
C PRO A 61 -32.96 -4.65 -21.03
N ARG A 62 -32.14 -3.60 -20.98
CA ARG A 62 -30.71 -3.65 -20.62
C ARG A 62 -30.44 -4.26 -19.24
N ARG A 63 -31.38 -4.06 -18.27
CA ARG A 63 -31.27 -4.68 -16.94
C ARG A 63 -31.37 -6.21 -17.02
N SER A 64 -32.34 -6.72 -17.77
CA SER A 64 -32.54 -8.16 -17.94
C SER A 64 -31.36 -8.82 -18.66
N VAL A 65 -30.82 -8.15 -19.68
CA VAL A 65 -29.64 -8.65 -20.41
C VAL A 65 -28.40 -8.71 -19.53
N ARG A 66 -28.14 -7.67 -18.71
CA ARG A 66 -27.01 -7.68 -17.76
C ARG A 66 -27.18 -8.78 -16.72
N LEU A 67 -28.37 -8.94 -16.15
CA LEU A 67 -28.63 -10.03 -15.19
C LEU A 67 -28.46 -11.40 -15.85
N GLY A 68 -28.94 -11.55 -17.09
CA GLY A 68 -28.73 -12.78 -17.87
C GLY A 68 -27.25 -13.10 -18.05
N LEU A 69 -26.41 -12.12 -18.40
CA LEU A 69 -24.96 -12.30 -18.50
C LEU A 69 -24.32 -12.70 -17.17
N VAL A 70 -24.70 -12.04 -16.07
CA VAL A 70 -24.22 -12.41 -14.74
C VAL A 70 -24.52 -13.88 -14.44
N VAL A 71 -25.76 -14.32 -14.72
CA VAL A 71 -26.18 -15.72 -14.48
C VAL A 71 -25.45 -16.69 -15.40
N ILE A 72 -25.32 -16.38 -16.69
CA ILE A 72 -24.64 -17.27 -17.67
C ILE A 72 -23.16 -17.40 -17.29
N PHE A 73 -22.47 -16.30 -17.04
CA PHE A 73 -21.05 -16.34 -16.67
C PHE A 73 -20.83 -16.98 -15.30
N ALA A 74 -21.75 -16.77 -14.35
CA ALA A 74 -21.71 -17.45 -13.06
C ALA A 74 -21.86 -18.98 -13.24
N ALA A 75 -22.82 -19.41 -14.07
CA ALA A 75 -23.03 -20.84 -14.35
C ALA A 75 -21.81 -21.48 -15.04
N ILE A 76 -21.20 -20.78 -16.03
CA ILE A 76 -19.97 -21.23 -16.67
C ILE A 76 -18.84 -21.34 -15.65
N GLY A 77 -18.68 -20.35 -14.80
CA GLY A 77 -17.65 -20.33 -13.75
C GLY A 77 -17.85 -21.44 -12.71
N LEU A 78 -19.10 -21.74 -12.32
CA LEU A 78 -19.43 -22.85 -11.42
C LEU A 78 -19.06 -24.20 -12.03
N ILE A 79 -19.38 -24.41 -13.32
CA ILE A 79 -19.09 -25.66 -14.02
C ILE A 79 -17.58 -25.85 -14.24
N ALA A 80 -16.86 -24.75 -14.57
CA ALA A 80 -15.45 -24.80 -14.90
C ALA A 80 -14.51 -24.82 -13.69
N GLY A 81 -14.94 -24.34 -12.54
CA GLY A 81 -13.97 -24.04 -11.49
C GLY A 81 -14.37 -24.25 -10.04
N SER A 82 -15.57 -24.11 -9.62
CA SER A 82 -16.03 -24.16 -8.22
C SER A 82 -16.92 -22.96 -7.87
N THR A 83 -17.34 -22.84 -6.61
CA THR A 83 -18.09 -21.67 -6.12
C THR A 83 -17.34 -20.34 -6.35
N MET A 84 -16.03 -20.33 -6.16
CA MET A 84 -15.19 -19.15 -6.46
C MET A 84 -15.20 -18.83 -7.96
N GLY A 85 -15.12 -19.85 -8.83
CA GLY A 85 -15.27 -19.70 -10.27
C GLY A 85 -16.61 -19.07 -10.65
N GLY A 86 -17.69 -19.46 -9.96
CA GLY A 86 -19.02 -18.87 -10.13
C GLY A 86 -19.06 -17.37 -9.76
N ILE A 87 -18.42 -16.98 -8.67
CA ILE A 87 -18.32 -15.57 -8.24
C ILE A 87 -17.52 -14.75 -9.27
N ILE A 88 -16.36 -15.25 -9.69
CA ILE A 88 -15.52 -14.59 -10.70
C ILE A 88 -16.28 -14.47 -12.02
N GLY A 89 -16.98 -15.54 -12.43
CA GLY A 89 -17.84 -15.52 -13.61
C GLY A 89 -18.94 -14.46 -13.50
N ALA A 90 -19.65 -14.38 -12.38
CA ALA A 90 -20.67 -13.36 -12.14
C ALA A 90 -20.12 -11.93 -12.28
N LEU A 91 -18.96 -11.66 -11.67
CA LEU A 91 -18.27 -10.37 -11.76
C LEU A 91 -17.84 -10.06 -13.20
N ALA A 92 -17.33 -11.05 -13.93
CA ALA A 92 -16.96 -10.89 -15.33
C ALA A 92 -18.20 -10.59 -16.21
N GLY A 93 -19.30 -11.31 -16.03
CA GLY A 93 -20.56 -11.06 -16.74
C GLY A 93 -21.11 -9.65 -16.47
N TRP A 94 -21.06 -9.20 -15.21
CA TRP A 94 -21.44 -7.84 -14.83
C TRP A 94 -20.52 -6.78 -15.47
N PHE A 95 -19.21 -7.00 -15.43
CA PHE A 95 -18.22 -6.10 -16.01
C PHE A 95 -18.38 -5.95 -17.52
N PHE A 96 -18.34 -7.07 -18.26
CA PHE A 96 -18.43 -7.04 -19.73
C PHE A 96 -19.79 -6.51 -20.22
N GLY A 97 -20.88 -6.88 -19.55
CA GLY A 97 -22.20 -6.34 -19.87
C GLY A 97 -22.30 -4.83 -19.60
N SER A 98 -21.76 -4.37 -18.47
CA SER A 98 -21.76 -2.96 -18.11
C SER A 98 -20.87 -2.14 -19.03
N LEU A 99 -19.67 -2.63 -19.35
CA LEU A 99 -18.71 -2.00 -20.27
C LEU A 99 -19.33 -1.86 -21.67
N THR A 100 -19.93 -2.92 -22.20
CA THR A 100 -20.56 -2.90 -23.53
C THR A 100 -21.65 -1.81 -23.62
N PHE A 101 -22.60 -1.78 -22.68
CA PHE A 101 -23.65 -0.77 -22.70
C PHE A 101 -23.16 0.63 -22.38
N TRP A 102 -22.14 0.78 -21.53
CA TRP A 102 -21.54 2.08 -21.22
C TRP A 102 -20.87 2.70 -22.46
N LEU A 103 -20.20 1.88 -23.27
CA LEU A 103 -19.62 2.31 -24.54
C LEU A 103 -20.69 2.54 -25.60
N ALA A 104 -21.62 1.58 -25.79
CA ALA A 104 -22.67 1.65 -26.81
C ALA A 104 -23.58 2.86 -26.64
N ASP A 105 -23.88 3.25 -25.39
CA ASP A 105 -24.70 4.44 -25.08
C ASP A 105 -23.95 5.76 -25.19
N GLY A 106 -22.64 5.75 -25.46
CA GLY A 106 -21.82 6.95 -25.41
C GLY A 106 -21.61 7.53 -24.00
N ARG A 107 -21.99 6.80 -22.94
CA ARG A 107 -21.90 7.26 -21.54
C ARG A 107 -20.49 7.54 -21.06
N TYR A 108 -19.48 7.02 -21.75
CA TYR A 108 -18.08 7.33 -21.48
C TYR A 108 -17.76 8.84 -21.66
N ARG A 109 -18.60 9.59 -22.38
CA ARG A 109 -18.46 11.04 -22.51
C ARG A 109 -19.22 11.86 -21.46
N ALA A 110 -20.14 11.25 -20.71
CA ALA A 110 -21.04 11.97 -19.80
C ALA A 110 -20.32 12.74 -18.66
N GLY A 111 -19.12 12.28 -18.26
CA GLY A 111 -18.33 12.93 -17.20
C GLY A 111 -17.15 13.76 -17.72
N LEU A 112 -17.04 13.96 -19.04
CA LEU A 112 -15.92 14.65 -19.67
C LEU A 112 -16.37 16.02 -20.21
N ALA A 113 -15.42 16.95 -20.28
CA ALA A 113 -15.69 18.26 -20.88
C ALA A 113 -16.06 18.11 -22.38
N PRO A 114 -17.11 18.79 -22.86
CA PRO A 114 -17.63 18.62 -24.23
C PRO A 114 -16.62 18.94 -25.33
N TYR A 115 -15.65 19.79 -25.04
CA TYR A 115 -14.63 20.25 -25.99
C TYR A 115 -13.44 19.30 -26.18
N LEU A 116 -13.38 18.18 -25.44
CA LEU A 116 -12.26 17.24 -25.57
C LEU A 116 -12.27 16.56 -26.93
N THR A 117 -11.11 16.57 -27.58
CA THR A 117 -10.89 15.85 -28.83
C THR A 117 -10.93 14.33 -28.62
N PRO A 118 -11.22 13.52 -29.65
CA PRO A 118 -11.20 12.05 -29.52
C PRO A 118 -9.88 11.50 -28.94
N GLY A 119 -8.73 12.07 -29.33
CA GLY A 119 -7.43 11.68 -28.78
C GLY A 119 -7.27 11.98 -27.29
N GLN A 120 -7.77 13.12 -26.82
CA GLN A 120 -7.75 13.47 -25.39
C GLN A 120 -8.69 12.56 -24.56
N VAL A 121 -9.84 12.19 -25.11
CA VAL A 121 -10.75 11.22 -24.49
C VAL A 121 -10.09 9.84 -24.40
N LEU A 122 -9.46 9.39 -25.49
CA LEU A 122 -8.72 8.13 -25.50
C LEU A 122 -7.61 8.14 -24.45
N TRP A 123 -6.79 9.19 -24.40
CA TRP A 123 -5.72 9.33 -23.43
C TRP A 123 -6.23 9.34 -21.98
N HIS A 124 -7.33 10.03 -21.72
CA HIS A 124 -7.96 10.06 -20.40
C HIS A 124 -8.31 8.65 -19.89
N TYR A 125 -8.92 7.81 -20.74
CA TYR A 125 -9.28 6.45 -20.34
C TYR A 125 -8.09 5.50 -20.35
N THR A 126 -7.16 5.63 -21.29
CA THR A 126 -5.91 4.86 -21.29
C THR A 126 -5.13 5.09 -19.99
N PHE A 127 -5.00 6.35 -19.58
CA PHE A 127 -4.35 6.68 -18.31
C PHE A 127 -5.06 6.05 -17.11
N ARG A 128 -6.39 6.10 -17.07
CA ARG A 128 -7.17 5.44 -16.00
C ARG A 128 -7.01 3.93 -15.99
N VAL A 129 -6.97 3.30 -17.14
CA VAL A 129 -6.74 1.85 -17.26
C VAL A 129 -5.34 1.49 -16.78
N ILE A 130 -4.32 2.25 -17.17
CA ILE A 130 -2.94 2.05 -16.69
C ILE A 130 -2.88 2.22 -15.16
N CYS A 131 -3.45 3.29 -14.61
CA CYS A 131 -3.51 3.48 -13.16
C CYS A 131 -4.26 2.33 -12.47
N GLY A 132 -5.40 1.91 -13.01
CA GLY A 132 -6.17 0.78 -12.49
C GLY A 132 -5.38 -0.52 -12.51
N ALA A 133 -4.64 -0.80 -13.59
CA ALA A 133 -3.78 -1.98 -13.69
C ALA A 133 -2.63 -1.94 -12.67
N ILE A 134 -2.00 -0.78 -12.47
CA ILE A 134 -0.97 -0.60 -11.44
C ILE A 134 -1.56 -0.84 -10.04
N PHE A 135 -2.71 -0.26 -9.73
CA PHE A 135 -3.38 -0.47 -8.44
C PHE A 135 -3.78 -1.94 -8.25
N ALA A 136 -4.35 -2.58 -9.27
CA ALA A 136 -4.68 -4.00 -9.22
C ALA A 136 -3.43 -4.84 -8.94
N PHE A 137 -2.32 -4.59 -9.65
CA PHE A 137 -1.05 -5.29 -9.43
C PHE A 137 -0.54 -5.11 -7.99
N LEU A 138 -0.58 -3.90 -7.44
CA LEU A 138 -0.11 -3.61 -6.08
C LEU A 138 -1.01 -4.22 -5.00
N ILE A 139 -2.33 -4.28 -5.23
CA ILE A 139 -3.30 -4.77 -4.23
C ILE A 139 -3.47 -6.30 -4.30
N THR A 140 -3.24 -6.91 -5.46
CA THR A 140 -3.43 -8.37 -5.67
C THR A 140 -2.69 -9.23 -4.63
N PRO A 141 -1.39 -9.01 -4.29
CA PRO A 141 -0.72 -9.80 -3.27
C PRO A 141 -1.44 -9.75 -1.91
N ILE A 142 -1.93 -8.58 -1.53
CA ILE A 142 -2.66 -8.40 -0.26
C ILE A 142 -3.97 -9.19 -0.28
N ILE A 143 -4.73 -9.08 -1.38
CA ILE A 143 -6.01 -9.82 -1.55
C ILE A 143 -5.78 -11.34 -1.54
N VAL A 144 -4.64 -11.81 -2.05
CA VAL A 144 -4.29 -13.25 -2.08
C VAL A 144 -3.85 -13.74 -0.70
N VAL A 145 -3.02 -12.96 0.00
CA VAL A 145 -2.47 -13.32 1.33
C VAL A 145 -3.57 -13.45 2.38
N MET A 146 -4.55 -12.52 2.38
CA MET A 146 -5.60 -12.52 3.39
C MET A 146 -6.43 -13.82 3.43
N PRO A 147 -7.03 -14.33 2.33
CA PRO A 147 -7.72 -15.60 2.37
C PRO A 147 -6.79 -16.79 2.70
N LEU A 148 -5.57 -16.79 2.16
CA LEU A 148 -4.60 -17.85 2.41
C LEU A 148 -4.17 -17.93 3.88
N SER A 149 -4.26 -16.84 4.65
CA SER A 149 -3.97 -16.85 6.09
C SER A 149 -4.95 -17.71 6.90
N PHE A 150 -6.11 -18.03 6.32
CA PHE A 150 -7.12 -18.92 6.92
C PHE A 150 -7.05 -20.35 6.39
N ASN A 151 -6.02 -20.71 5.62
CA ASN A 151 -5.90 -22.08 5.10
C ASN A 151 -5.90 -23.11 6.24
N ALA A 152 -6.68 -24.18 6.09
CA ALA A 152 -6.67 -25.29 7.03
C ALA A 152 -5.43 -26.18 6.89
N GLU A 153 -4.75 -26.15 5.74
CA GLU A 153 -3.52 -26.87 5.46
C GLU A 153 -2.28 -25.99 5.71
N ASP A 154 -1.11 -26.64 5.80
CA ASP A 154 0.18 -25.96 6.05
C ASP A 154 0.89 -25.57 4.74
N PHE A 155 0.13 -25.09 3.74
CA PHE A 155 0.63 -24.69 2.43
C PHE A 155 0.25 -23.27 2.05
N PHE A 156 1.06 -22.63 1.17
CA PHE A 156 0.80 -21.30 0.61
C PHE A 156 -0.06 -21.34 -0.66
N THR A 157 -0.91 -22.35 -0.83
CA THR A 157 -1.75 -22.54 -2.01
C THR A 157 -3.21 -22.61 -1.62
N PHE A 158 -4.08 -22.18 -2.52
CA PHE A 158 -5.52 -22.38 -2.35
C PHE A 158 -5.85 -23.86 -2.51
N THR A 159 -6.48 -24.46 -1.51
CA THR A 159 -6.99 -25.82 -1.59
C THR A 159 -8.31 -25.89 -2.37
N PRO A 160 -8.67 -27.04 -2.93
CA PRO A 160 -9.98 -27.21 -3.59
C PRO A 160 -11.15 -26.87 -2.67
N GLU A 161 -11.05 -27.17 -1.37
CA GLU A 161 -12.04 -26.87 -0.35
C GLU A 161 -12.20 -25.35 -0.16
N MET A 162 -11.09 -24.60 -0.11
CA MET A 162 -11.11 -23.13 -0.06
C MET A 162 -11.77 -22.53 -1.31
N LEU A 163 -11.43 -23.03 -2.50
CA LEU A 163 -12.02 -22.57 -3.76
C LEU A 163 -13.51 -22.95 -3.87
N ALA A 164 -13.91 -24.03 -3.21
CA ALA A 164 -15.31 -24.42 -3.08
C ALA A 164 -16.05 -23.70 -1.94
N LEU A 165 -15.37 -22.83 -1.18
CA LEU A 165 -15.88 -22.12 0.01
C LEU A 165 -16.46 -23.06 1.07
N LYS A 166 -15.87 -24.26 1.21
CA LYS A 166 -16.27 -25.23 2.23
C LYS A 166 -15.62 -24.85 3.57
N PRO A 167 -16.35 -24.98 4.71
CA PRO A 167 -15.80 -24.64 6.02
C PRO A 167 -14.52 -25.42 6.38
N GLU A 168 -14.40 -26.66 5.89
CA GLU A 168 -13.23 -27.53 6.16
C GLU A 168 -11.92 -26.97 5.57
N GLY A 169 -12.00 -26.12 4.53
CA GLY A 169 -10.85 -25.46 3.92
C GLY A 169 -10.29 -24.30 4.75
N TYR A 170 -11.00 -23.87 5.80
CA TYR A 170 -10.66 -22.68 6.57
C TYR A 170 -10.42 -23.02 8.04
N SER A 171 -9.36 -22.43 8.62
CA SER A 171 -8.99 -22.61 10.02
C SER A 171 -8.37 -21.36 10.59
N LEU A 172 -8.51 -21.16 11.89
CA LEU A 172 -7.81 -20.13 12.67
C LEU A 172 -6.52 -20.63 13.32
N LYS A 173 -6.06 -21.86 12.98
CA LYS A 173 -4.89 -22.47 13.63
C LYS A 173 -3.62 -21.62 13.55
N HIS A 174 -3.39 -20.92 12.41
CA HIS A 174 -2.23 -20.07 12.21
C HIS A 174 -2.30 -18.78 13.06
N TYR A 175 -3.51 -18.26 13.28
CA TYR A 175 -3.71 -17.16 14.23
C TYR A 175 -3.52 -17.62 15.68
N GLN A 176 -4.01 -18.82 16.02
CA GLN A 176 -3.78 -19.41 17.35
C GLN A 176 -2.28 -19.64 17.58
N ASP A 177 -1.55 -20.20 16.60
CA ASP A 177 -0.08 -20.35 16.69
C ASP A 177 0.60 -19.00 16.94
N PHE A 178 0.24 -17.95 16.18
CA PHE A 178 0.81 -16.62 16.40
C PHE A 178 0.61 -16.11 17.82
N PHE A 179 -0.58 -16.31 18.42
CA PHE A 179 -0.90 -15.81 19.76
C PHE A 179 -0.48 -16.73 20.90
N THR A 180 -0.09 -17.98 20.64
CA THR A 180 0.30 -18.95 21.68
C THR A 180 1.77 -19.31 21.66
N ASN A 181 2.42 -19.20 20.52
CA ASN A 181 3.81 -19.56 20.34
C ASN A 181 4.74 -18.48 20.91
N SER A 182 5.64 -18.85 21.79
CA SER A 182 6.56 -17.95 22.50
C SER A 182 7.50 -17.18 21.57
N ASP A 183 7.89 -17.76 20.45
CA ASP A 183 8.80 -17.11 19.49
C ASP A 183 8.10 -15.93 18.78
N TRP A 184 6.85 -16.13 18.39
CA TRP A 184 6.04 -15.07 17.79
C TRP A 184 5.70 -13.95 18.78
N GLN A 185 5.35 -14.30 20.01
CA GLN A 185 5.06 -13.33 21.06
C GLN A 185 6.29 -12.50 21.43
N SER A 186 7.44 -13.16 21.60
CA SER A 186 8.70 -12.48 21.89
C SER A 186 9.11 -11.54 20.74
N ALA A 187 8.97 -11.98 19.50
CA ALA A 187 9.26 -11.16 18.31
C ALA A 187 8.33 -9.94 18.20
N LEU A 188 7.03 -10.13 18.47
CA LEU A 188 6.06 -9.04 18.51
C LEU A 188 6.42 -8.01 19.59
N TRP A 189 6.70 -8.49 20.81
CA TRP A 189 7.08 -7.62 21.92
C TRP A 189 8.36 -6.83 21.65
N ASN A 190 9.37 -7.50 21.06
CA ASN A 190 10.61 -6.82 20.65
C ASN A 190 10.33 -5.73 19.61
N SER A 191 9.52 -5.99 18.59
CA SER A 191 9.15 -4.96 17.61
C SER A 191 8.41 -3.78 18.25
N LEU A 192 7.46 -4.07 19.16
CA LEU A 192 6.66 -3.04 19.86
C LEU A 192 7.48 -2.24 20.89
N THR A 193 8.61 -2.73 21.34
CA THR A 193 9.51 -2.00 22.26
C THR A 193 10.61 -1.26 21.51
N ILE A 194 11.24 -1.91 20.53
CA ILE A 194 12.38 -1.33 19.78
C ILE A 194 11.93 -0.18 18.89
N ALA A 195 10.88 -0.37 18.09
CA ALA A 195 10.49 0.63 17.09
C ALA A 195 10.04 1.97 17.70
N PRO A 196 9.20 2.03 18.75
CA PRO A 196 8.85 3.31 19.38
C PRO A 196 10.04 4.02 20.02
N VAL A 197 10.94 3.29 20.70
CA VAL A 197 12.11 3.89 21.35
C VAL A 197 13.09 4.42 20.30
N ALA A 198 13.36 3.65 19.24
CA ALA A 198 14.18 4.09 18.13
C ALA A 198 13.56 5.32 17.42
N THR A 199 12.24 5.33 17.25
CA THR A 199 11.51 6.48 16.69
C THR A 199 11.67 7.72 17.57
N LEU A 200 11.50 7.58 18.87
CA LEU A 200 11.67 8.70 19.82
C LEU A 200 13.07 9.30 19.73
N LEU A 201 14.09 8.47 19.66
CA LEU A 201 15.48 8.91 19.47
C LEU A 201 15.67 9.58 18.10
N SER A 202 15.12 8.98 17.04
CA SER A 202 15.19 9.56 15.68
C SER A 202 14.52 10.93 15.61
N VAL A 203 13.34 11.06 16.21
CA VAL A 203 12.60 12.33 16.26
C VAL A 203 13.39 13.37 17.06
N SER A 204 13.91 13.00 18.22
CA SER A 204 14.66 13.91 19.07
C SER A 204 15.93 14.41 18.39
N PHE A 205 16.80 13.51 17.98
CA PHE A 205 18.07 13.88 17.35
C PHE A 205 17.88 14.47 15.94
N GLY A 206 16.97 13.91 15.15
CA GLY A 206 16.69 14.42 13.80
C GLY A 206 16.11 15.83 13.81
N THR A 207 15.18 16.12 14.74
CA THR A 207 14.60 17.46 14.90
C THR A 207 15.66 18.48 15.35
N LEU A 208 16.48 18.13 16.34
CA LEU A 208 17.57 18.99 16.80
C LEU A 208 18.59 19.26 15.68
N ALA A 209 18.95 18.21 14.93
CA ALA A 209 19.86 18.36 13.79
C ALA A 209 19.24 19.25 12.69
N ALA A 210 17.96 19.05 12.35
CA ALA A 210 17.28 19.87 11.35
C ALA A 210 17.23 21.35 11.74
N ILE A 211 16.93 21.66 13.02
CA ILE A 211 16.91 23.03 13.53
C ILE A 211 18.31 23.64 13.49
N GLY A 212 19.32 22.90 13.95
CA GLY A 212 20.71 23.37 13.90
C GLY A 212 21.18 23.66 12.48
N LEU A 213 20.92 22.72 11.55
CA LEU A 213 21.32 22.84 10.15
C LEU A 213 20.49 23.86 9.35
N SER A 214 19.36 24.30 9.86
CA SER A 214 18.56 25.37 9.23
C SER A 214 19.20 26.76 9.45
N GLN A 215 20.11 26.90 10.44
CA GLN A 215 20.77 28.18 10.75
C GLN A 215 21.79 28.53 9.66
N PRO A 216 21.77 29.79 9.14
CA PRO A 216 22.63 30.18 8.02
C PRO A 216 24.14 30.22 8.39
N HIS A 217 24.48 30.39 9.65
CA HIS A 217 25.86 30.57 10.15
C HIS A 217 26.60 29.26 10.45
N VAL A 218 25.95 28.08 10.29
CA VAL A 218 26.59 26.78 10.56
C VAL A 218 27.61 26.45 9.46
N PRO A 219 28.91 26.38 9.79
CA PRO A 219 29.94 26.06 8.82
C PRO A 219 29.81 24.60 8.38
N GLY A 220 30.05 24.34 7.10
CA GLY A 220 30.01 22.96 6.57
C GLY A 220 28.66 22.28 6.58
N ARG A 221 27.56 23.02 6.76
CA ARG A 221 26.21 22.44 6.90
C ARG A 221 25.84 21.43 5.79
N ARG A 222 26.33 21.66 4.55
CA ARG A 222 26.07 20.74 3.42
C ARG A 222 26.76 19.38 3.64
N ALA A 223 27.99 19.38 4.11
CA ALA A 223 28.77 18.19 4.41
C ALA A 223 28.15 17.42 5.60
N ILE A 224 27.79 18.16 6.68
CA ILE A 224 27.12 17.57 7.84
C ILE A 224 25.77 16.93 7.42
N MET A 225 24.97 17.64 6.63
CA MET A 225 23.71 17.11 6.10
C MET A 225 23.92 15.84 5.27
N ALA A 226 24.94 15.83 4.38
CA ALA A 226 25.27 14.66 3.57
C ALA A 226 25.66 13.45 4.43
N ILE A 227 26.44 13.68 5.51
CA ILE A 227 26.81 12.61 6.47
C ILE A 227 25.58 12.09 7.20
N LEU A 228 24.72 12.98 7.70
CA LEU A 228 23.53 12.58 8.46
C LEU A 228 22.48 11.84 7.60
N ILE A 229 22.43 12.14 6.29
CA ILE A 229 21.51 11.45 5.35
C ILE A 229 22.17 10.20 4.77
N SER A 230 23.50 10.01 4.89
CA SER A 230 24.22 8.90 4.29
C SER A 230 23.66 7.50 4.62
N PRO A 231 23.10 7.20 5.81
CA PRO A 231 22.53 5.90 6.10
C PRO A 231 21.37 5.51 5.15
N MET A 232 20.68 6.50 4.58
CA MET A 232 19.60 6.28 3.62
C MET A 232 20.12 6.01 2.19
N ILE A 233 21.34 6.47 1.88
CA ILE A 233 21.95 6.38 0.54
C ILE A 233 22.81 5.13 0.41
N VAL A 234 23.54 4.78 1.48
CA VAL A 234 24.42 3.61 1.52
C VAL A 234 23.58 2.32 1.46
N PRO A 235 23.97 1.32 0.67
CA PRO A 235 23.27 0.03 0.67
C PRO A 235 23.17 -0.52 2.10
N LEU A 236 21.95 -0.89 2.49
CA LEU A 236 21.61 -1.21 3.89
C LEU A 236 22.50 -2.32 4.48
N ILE A 237 22.84 -3.34 3.68
CA ILE A 237 23.69 -4.43 4.12
C ILE A 237 25.11 -3.96 4.47
N ILE A 238 25.64 -2.94 3.77
CA ILE A 238 26.95 -2.37 4.06
C ILE A 238 26.89 -1.58 5.38
N SER A 239 25.84 -0.82 5.59
CA SER A 239 25.59 -0.11 6.84
C SER A 239 25.45 -1.09 8.01
N ALA A 240 24.70 -2.16 7.84
CA ALA A 240 24.51 -3.20 8.85
C ALA A 240 25.83 -3.90 9.22
N ALA A 241 26.63 -4.24 8.23
CA ALA A 241 27.97 -4.83 8.46
C ALA A 241 28.89 -3.84 9.18
N GLY A 242 28.90 -2.56 8.77
CA GLY A 242 29.66 -1.51 9.45
C GLY A 242 29.24 -1.33 10.91
N MET A 243 27.93 -1.31 11.17
CA MET A 243 27.37 -1.25 12.53
C MET A 243 27.76 -2.50 13.34
N TYR A 244 27.70 -3.69 12.77
CA TYR A 244 28.14 -4.93 13.42
C TYR A 244 29.59 -4.83 13.92
N PHE A 245 30.54 -4.47 13.04
CA PHE A 245 31.95 -4.38 13.42
C PHE A 245 32.20 -3.29 14.47
N PHE A 246 31.53 -2.16 14.35
CA PHE A 246 31.65 -1.08 15.32
C PHE A 246 31.06 -1.48 16.68
N TYR A 247 29.84 -2.04 16.70
CA TYR A 247 29.16 -2.41 17.93
C TYR A 247 29.79 -3.61 18.64
N SER A 248 30.40 -4.53 17.90
CA SER A 248 31.21 -5.60 18.48
C SER A 248 32.38 -5.07 19.31
N ARG A 249 33.00 -3.96 18.86
CA ARG A 249 34.16 -3.37 19.59
C ARG A 249 33.76 -2.63 20.86
N ILE A 250 32.56 -2.08 20.89
CA ILE A 250 32.10 -1.27 22.02
C ILE A 250 31.07 -1.99 22.90
N GLY A 251 30.83 -3.29 22.65
CA GLY A 251 29.94 -4.13 23.46
C GLY A 251 28.45 -3.88 23.29
N LEU A 252 28.02 -3.26 22.17
CA LEU A 252 26.60 -3.02 21.86
C LEU A 252 25.98 -4.12 20.99
N GLN A 253 26.78 -4.95 20.33
CA GLN A 253 26.29 -6.06 19.51
C GLN A 253 25.56 -7.07 20.39
N GLY A 254 24.38 -7.56 19.94
CA GLY A 254 23.56 -8.50 20.66
C GLY A 254 22.78 -7.89 21.84
N THR A 255 22.69 -6.56 21.93
CA THR A 255 21.97 -5.86 22.99
C THR A 255 20.73 -5.12 22.44
N TYR A 256 19.71 -4.92 23.29
CA TYR A 256 18.54 -4.08 22.93
C TYR A 256 18.96 -2.64 22.55
N MET A 257 19.88 -2.06 23.33
CA MET A 257 20.35 -0.70 23.06
C MET A 257 21.07 -0.62 21.71
N GLY A 258 21.87 -1.62 21.36
CA GLY A 258 22.51 -1.69 20.05
C GLY A 258 21.52 -1.70 18.90
N VAL A 259 20.47 -2.51 18.98
CA VAL A 259 19.42 -2.56 17.97
C VAL A 259 18.66 -1.25 17.92
N VAL A 260 18.26 -0.67 19.05
CA VAL A 260 17.54 0.61 19.14
C VAL A 260 18.35 1.75 18.51
N LEU A 261 19.67 1.85 18.82
CA LEU A 261 20.53 2.88 18.27
C LEU A 261 20.74 2.70 16.75
N ALA A 262 20.88 1.46 16.29
CA ALA A 262 21.00 1.15 14.88
C ALA A 262 19.73 1.56 14.09
N HIS A 263 18.55 1.22 14.60
CA HIS A 263 17.28 1.63 14.03
C HIS A 263 17.08 3.14 14.09
N ALA A 264 17.47 3.79 15.19
CA ALA A 264 17.43 5.25 15.31
C ALA A 264 18.30 5.92 14.25
N ALA A 265 19.52 5.40 14.01
CA ALA A 265 20.41 5.93 12.98
C ALA A 265 19.79 5.86 11.57
N LEU A 266 19.01 4.82 11.27
CA LEU A 266 18.27 4.69 10.00
C LEU A 266 17.07 5.65 9.93
N GLY A 267 16.43 5.93 11.06
CA GLY A 267 15.26 6.82 11.16
C GLY A 267 15.59 8.32 11.11
N ILE A 268 16.76 8.72 11.62
CA ILE A 268 17.20 10.12 11.70
C ILE A 268 17.11 10.86 10.35
N PRO A 269 17.57 10.32 9.20
CA PRO A 269 17.48 10.99 7.90
C PRO A 269 16.07 11.42 7.53
N PHE A 270 15.08 10.58 7.77
CA PHE A 270 13.67 10.89 7.46
C PHE A 270 13.17 12.08 8.25
N VAL A 271 13.50 12.13 9.54
CA VAL A 271 13.13 13.25 10.41
C VAL A 271 13.81 14.53 9.98
N ILE A 272 15.12 14.47 9.68
CA ILE A 272 15.87 15.64 9.21
C ILE A 272 15.24 16.21 7.94
N ILE A 273 14.94 15.37 6.96
CA ILE A 273 14.38 15.81 5.66
C ILE A 273 13.01 16.46 5.86
N THR A 274 12.10 15.81 6.60
CA THR A 274 10.73 16.31 6.78
C THR A 274 10.67 17.57 7.63
N VAL A 275 11.44 17.63 8.71
CA VAL A 275 11.51 18.82 9.58
C VAL A 275 12.19 19.97 8.85
N THR A 276 13.28 19.72 8.11
CA THR A 276 13.94 20.78 7.31
C THR A 276 12.99 21.34 6.26
N ALA A 277 12.18 20.50 5.60
CA ALA A 277 11.19 20.97 4.63
C ALA A 277 10.14 21.91 5.26
N THR A 278 9.71 21.64 6.49
CA THR A 278 8.80 22.54 7.21
C THR A 278 9.49 23.83 7.69
N LEU A 279 10.79 23.76 8.02
CA LEU A 279 11.57 24.92 8.43
C LEU A 279 11.89 25.90 7.28
N VAL A 280 11.89 25.44 6.02
CA VAL A 280 12.10 26.33 4.85
C VAL A 280 10.98 27.39 4.76
N GLY A 281 9.77 27.07 5.18
CA GLY A 281 8.64 28.03 5.21
C GLY A 281 8.46 28.76 6.54
N PHE A 282 9.36 28.56 7.51
CA PHE A 282 9.22 29.13 8.84
C PHE A 282 9.67 30.59 8.89
N ASP A 283 8.78 31.48 9.38
CA ASP A 283 9.10 32.90 9.58
C ASP A 283 9.87 33.13 10.89
N ASN A 284 11.16 33.41 10.77
CA ASN A 284 12.01 33.70 11.89
C ASN A 284 11.63 34.99 12.67
N SER A 285 10.74 35.83 12.15
CA SER A 285 10.20 36.98 12.86
C SER A 285 9.44 36.57 14.12
N LEU A 286 8.77 35.42 14.10
CA LEU A 286 8.03 34.88 15.24
C LEU A 286 8.95 34.55 16.43
N THR A 287 10.14 33.99 16.18
CA THR A 287 11.12 33.71 17.24
C THR A 287 11.72 35.00 17.82
N ARG A 288 11.97 35.99 16.96
CA ARG A 288 12.42 37.30 17.39
C ARG A 288 11.36 38.03 18.21
N ALA A 289 10.12 37.98 17.80
CA ALA A 289 9.01 38.57 18.57
C ALA A 289 8.87 37.91 19.96
N ALA A 290 8.98 36.57 20.04
CA ALA A 290 8.97 35.87 21.32
C ALA A 290 10.13 36.30 22.24
N ALA A 291 11.33 36.42 21.68
CA ALA A 291 12.52 36.93 22.44
C ALA A 291 12.32 38.37 22.93
N ASN A 292 11.74 39.24 22.10
CA ASN A 292 11.44 40.63 22.50
C ASN A 292 10.41 40.72 23.63
N MET A 293 9.51 39.69 23.72
CA MET A 293 8.55 39.54 24.84
C MET A 293 9.17 38.86 26.09
N GLY A 294 10.49 38.63 26.10
CA GLY A 294 11.20 38.02 27.22
C GLY A 294 11.16 36.50 27.30
N ALA A 295 10.70 35.82 26.25
CA ALA A 295 10.72 34.35 26.22
C ALA A 295 12.17 33.85 26.06
N ASN A 296 12.57 32.89 26.91
CA ASN A 296 13.83 32.18 26.76
C ASN A 296 13.81 31.21 25.55
N PRO A 297 14.96 30.73 25.06
CA PRO A 297 15.04 29.87 23.89
C PRO A 297 14.21 28.57 24.01
N VAL A 298 14.18 27.97 25.20
CA VAL A 298 13.40 26.73 25.45
C VAL A 298 11.89 26.99 25.33
N THR A 299 11.42 28.09 25.94
CA THR A 299 10.01 28.51 25.84
C THR A 299 9.67 28.85 24.40
N THR A 300 10.51 29.54 23.67
CA THR A 300 10.35 29.90 22.26
C THR A 300 10.27 28.61 21.40
N PHE A 301 11.12 27.63 21.66
CA PHE A 301 11.10 26.36 20.97
C PHE A 301 9.74 25.64 21.18
N PHE A 302 9.35 25.37 22.42
CA PHE A 302 8.15 24.57 22.68
C PHE A 302 6.83 25.30 22.39
N ARG A 303 6.75 26.63 22.55
CA ARG A 303 5.53 27.40 22.37
C ARG A 303 5.37 28.04 20.99
N VAL A 304 6.46 28.24 20.24
CA VAL A 304 6.42 28.91 18.94
C VAL A 304 6.90 28.00 17.83
N GLN A 305 8.12 27.47 17.91
CA GLN A 305 8.71 26.68 16.82
C GLN A 305 8.05 25.31 16.70
N MET A 306 7.99 24.54 17.80
CA MET A 306 7.50 23.17 17.80
C MET A 306 6.07 23.03 17.22
N PRO A 307 5.08 23.86 17.60
CA PRO A 307 3.74 23.75 17.03
C PRO A 307 3.70 23.97 15.51
N LEU A 308 4.58 24.80 14.98
CA LEU A 308 4.65 25.13 13.56
C LEU A 308 5.36 24.04 12.74
N ILE A 309 6.40 23.41 13.31
CA ILE A 309 7.13 22.32 12.66
C ILE A 309 6.53 20.95 12.97
N LEU A 310 5.55 20.87 13.87
CA LEU A 310 4.94 19.61 14.33
C LEU A 310 4.46 18.70 13.19
N PRO A 311 3.85 19.19 12.09
CA PRO A 311 3.49 18.33 10.95
C PRO A 311 4.71 17.61 10.35
N GLY A 312 5.86 18.28 10.23
CA GLY A 312 7.10 17.68 9.75
C GLY A 312 7.69 16.69 10.74
N VAL A 313 7.61 16.99 12.03
CA VAL A 313 8.06 16.09 13.11
C VAL A 313 7.22 14.81 13.15
N ILE A 314 5.90 14.92 13.06
CA ILE A 314 4.98 13.77 13.01
C ILE A 314 5.25 12.94 11.77
N SER A 315 5.35 13.56 10.60
CA SER A 315 5.62 12.85 9.35
C SER A 315 6.97 12.12 9.38
N GLY A 316 8.03 12.79 9.85
CA GLY A 316 9.35 12.19 10.00
C GLY A 316 9.37 11.06 11.03
N GLY A 317 8.66 11.22 12.13
CA GLY A 317 8.49 10.20 13.16
C GLY A 317 7.74 8.96 12.63
N LEU A 318 6.70 9.14 11.82
CA LEU A 318 5.99 8.03 11.18
C LEU A 318 6.91 7.26 10.22
N PHE A 319 7.68 7.95 9.39
CA PHE A 319 8.65 7.29 8.52
C PHE A 319 9.74 6.56 9.31
N ALA A 320 10.27 7.17 10.37
CA ALA A 320 11.24 6.53 11.26
C ALA A 320 10.66 5.28 11.94
N PHE A 321 9.39 5.34 12.38
CA PHE A 321 8.69 4.20 12.96
C PHE A 321 8.52 3.07 11.96
N ILE A 322 7.99 3.37 10.77
CA ILE A 322 7.79 2.35 9.71
C ILE A 322 9.12 1.70 9.35
N THR A 323 10.17 2.51 9.12
CA THR A 323 11.52 2.00 8.81
C THR A 323 12.06 1.10 9.91
N SER A 324 11.89 1.46 11.19
CA SER A 324 12.33 0.65 12.31
C SER A 324 11.49 -0.63 12.48
N PHE A 325 10.18 -0.52 12.27
CA PHE A 325 9.26 -1.65 12.46
C PHE A 325 9.40 -2.74 11.40
N ASP A 326 9.73 -2.35 10.15
CA ASP A 326 9.89 -3.27 9.01
C ASP A 326 11.34 -3.73 8.79
N GLU A 327 12.27 -3.31 9.67
CA GLU A 327 13.69 -3.57 9.51
C GLU A 327 14.06 -5.02 9.85
N VAL A 328 14.73 -5.69 8.93
CA VAL A 328 15.20 -7.08 9.05
C VAL A 328 16.72 -7.16 9.02
N VAL A 329 17.35 -6.46 8.07
CA VAL A 329 18.77 -6.64 7.74
C VAL A 329 19.68 -6.20 8.90
N VAL A 330 19.42 -5.02 9.43
CA VAL A 330 20.23 -4.48 10.53
C VAL A 330 20.09 -5.33 11.79
N VAL A 331 18.86 -5.79 12.09
CA VAL A 331 18.64 -6.65 13.27
C VAL A 331 19.35 -7.99 13.10
N LEU A 332 19.39 -8.56 11.88
CA LEU A 332 20.14 -9.79 11.59
C LEU A 332 21.65 -9.66 11.89
N PHE A 333 22.24 -8.49 11.66
CA PHE A 333 23.67 -8.24 11.91
C PHE A 333 23.96 -7.82 13.35
N VAL A 334 23.16 -6.90 13.90
CA VAL A 334 23.44 -6.24 15.17
C VAL A 334 22.79 -6.95 16.35
N GLY A 335 21.64 -7.60 16.15
CA GLY A 335 20.89 -8.29 17.20
C GLY A 335 21.39 -9.70 17.49
N SER A 336 20.73 -10.34 18.43
CA SER A 336 20.87 -11.76 18.76
C SER A 336 19.48 -12.40 18.87
N ALA A 337 19.41 -13.69 19.22
CA ALA A 337 18.14 -14.40 19.40
C ALA A 337 17.17 -13.68 20.36
N GLY A 338 17.69 -12.97 21.37
CA GLY A 338 16.87 -12.23 22.34
C GLY A 338 16.23 -10.95 21.79
N GLN A 339 16.77 -10.36 20.72
CA GLN A 339 16.27 -9.15 20.07
C GLN A 339 15.58 -9.43 18.74
N LYS A 340 15.20 -10.68 18.49
CA LYS A 340 14.47 -11.08 17.28
C LYS A 340 13.19 -10.27 17.13
N THR A 341 13.09 -9.50 16.06
CA THR A 341 11.90 -8.69 15.73
C THR A 341 10.88 -9.49 14.93
N LEU A 342 9.67 -8.97 14.81
CA LEU A 342 8.60 -9.62 14.04
C LEU A 342 8.98 -9.86 12.56
N PRO A 343 9.53 -8.86 11.82
CA PRO A 343 10.02 -9.10 10.45
C PRO A 343 11.14 -10.13 10.38
N TRP A 344 12.05 -10.15 11.35
CA TRP A 344 13.08 -11.18 11.40
C TRP A 344 12.48 -12.58 11.61
N GLN A 345 11.53 -12.75 12.52
CA GLN A 345 10.82 -14.02 12.73
C GLN A 345 10.08 -14.46 11.46
N MET A 346 9.42 -13.54 10.75
CA MET A 346 8.79 -13.82 9.46
C MET A 346 9.82 -14.29 8.41
N PHE A 347 10.98 -13.63 8.35
CA PHE A 347 12.06 -13.99 7.43
C PHE A 347 12.62 -15.39 7.69
N ILE A 348 12.84 -15.77 8.96
CA ILE A 348 13.24 -17.12 9.34
C ILE A 348 12.17 -18.13 8.96
N GLY A 349 10.92 -17.84 9.27
CA GLY A 349 9.80 -18.71 8.94
C GLY A 349 9.66 -19.00 7.45
N LEU A 350 9.96 -18.02 6.58
CA LEU A 350 10.00 -18.21 5.13
C LEU A 350 11.14 -19.11 4.67
N ARG A 351 12.32 -19.04 5.33
CA ARG A 351 13.50 -19.79 4.92
C ARG A 351 13.55 -21.20 5.45
N GLU A 352 13.09 -21.43 6.67
CA GLU A 352 13.36 -22.67 7.41
C GLU A 352 12.13 -23.56 7.57
N GLN A 353 10.94 -22.98 7.73
CA GLN A 353 9.75 -23.74 8.13
C GLN A 353 8.58 -23.63 7.13
N ILE A 354 8.57 -22.64 6.24
CA ILE A 354 7.48 -22.35 5.29
C ILE A 354 6.10 -22.41 5.99
N SER A 355 5.99 -21.78 7.18
CA SER A 355 4.78 -21.83 7.98
C SER A 355 3.75 -20.77 7.50
N PRO A 356 2.50 -21.15 7.23
CA PRO A 356 1.44 -20.20 6.88
C PRO A 356 1.08 -19.21 8.01
N THR A 357 1.59 -19.39 9.23
CA THR A 357 1.50 -18.42 10.32
C THR A 357 2.03 -17.04 9.88
N ILE A 358 3.01 -17.01 8.96
CA ILE A 358 3.51 -15.76 8.36
C ILE A 358 2.40 -15.00 7.65
N LEU A 359 1.50 -15.70 6.94
CA LEU A 359 0.36 -15.07 6.24
C LEU A 359 -0.64 -14.50 7.23
N ALA A 360 -0.86 -15.17 8.37
CA ALA A 360 -1.71 -14.67 9.44
C ALA A 360 -1.11 -13.39 10.05
N VAL A 361 0.20 -13.38 10.33
CA VAL A 361 0.93 -12.20 10.81
C VAL A 361 0.87 -11.06 9.79
N ALA A 362 1.16 -11.32 8.52
CA ALA A 362 1.08 -10.33 7.46
C ALA A 362 -0.34 -9.73 7.35
N THR A 363 -1.37 -10.56 7.45
CA THR A 363 -2.78 -10.11 7.41
C THR A 363 -3.11 -9.21 8.60
N LEU A 364 -2.66 -9.57 9.81
CA LEU A 364 -2.82 -8.74 11.01
C LEU A 364 -2.12 -7.38 10.85
N LEU A 365 -0.88 -7.37 10.35
CA LEU A 365 -0.12 -6.15 10.12
C LEU A 365 -0.79 -5.23 9.08
N VAL A 366 -1.29 -5.80 7.99
CA VAL A 366 -2.07 -5.05 6.99
C VAL A 366 -3.34 -4.49 7.63
N GLY A 367 -4.07 -5.30 8.40
CA GLY A 367 -5.27 -4.88 9.11
C GLY A 367 -5.01 -3.71 10.07
N ILE A 368 -3.94 -3.80 10.86
CA ILE A 368 -3.50 -2.74 11.78
C ILE A 368 -3.13 -1.48 11.00
N SER A 369 -2.37 -1.61 9.92
CA SER A 369 -1.95 -0.48 9.08
C SER A 369 -3.15 0.24 8.47
N VAL A 370 -4.12 -0.51 7.93
CA VAL A 370 -5.36 0.05 7.37
C VAL A 370 -6.19 0.74 8.47
N ALA A 371 -6.32 0.12 9.64
CA ALA A 371 -7.05 0.71 10.77
C ALA A 371 -6.38 2.01 11.27
N LEU A 372 -5.05 2.05 11.30
CA LEU A 372 -4.28 3.21 11.72
C LEU A 372 -4.42 4.36 10.70
N LEU A 373 -4.29 4.07 9.41
CA LEU A 373 -4.50 5.05 8.34
C LEU A 373 -5.94 5.58 8.33
N ALA A 374 -6.94 4.71 8.48
CA ALA A 374 -8.34 5.11 8.56
C ALA A 374 -8.59 6.03 9.78
N THR A 375 -8.01 5.69 10.93
CA THR A 375 -8.12 6.51 12.15
C THR A 375 -7.48 7.89 11.95
N LEU A 376 -6.28 7.94 11.37
CA LEU A 376 -5.60 9.21 11.07
C LEU A 376 -6.42 10.07 10.11
N GLU A 377 -6.97 9.47 9.06
CA GLU A 377 -7.80 10.19 8.09
C GLU A 377 -9.10 10.72 8.71
N ILE A 378 -9.75 9.92 9.56
CA ILE A 378 -10.95 10.36 10.30
C ILE A 378 -10.62 11.53 11.23
N LEU A 379 -9.52 11.45 11.97
CA LEU A 379 -9.07 12.53 12.87
C LEU A 379 -8.71 13.79 12.08
N ARG A 380 -8.03 13.65 10.95
CA ARG A 380 -7.71 14.74 10.05
C ARG A 380 -8.96 15.44 9.55
N ARG A 381 -9.91 14.70 8.98
CA ARG A 381 -11.19 15.24 8.49
C ARG A 381 -11.99 15.92 9.60
N ARG A 382 -11.96 15.35 10.81
CA ARG A 382 -12.61 15.98 11.98
C ARG A 382 -11.94 17.32 12.34
N SER A 383 -10.60 17.37 12.33
CA SER A 383 -9.84 18.60 12.58
C SER A 383 -10.10 19.67 11.51
N GLU A 384 -10.16 19.30 10.23
CA GLU A 384 -10.46 20.21 9.11
C GLU A 384 -11.89 20.79 9.25
N ARG A 385 -12.88 19.96 9.58
CA ARG A 385 -14.27 20.43 9.84
C ARG A 385 -14.34 21.40 11.01
N LEU A 386 -13.62 21.16 12.11
CA LEU A 386 -13.57 22.04 13.26
C LEU A 386 -12.92 23.39 12.96
N ARG A 387 -12.06 23.45 11.95
CA ARG A 387 -11.43 24.70 11.45
C ARG A 387 -12.25 25.41 10.36
N GLY A 388 -13.45 24.90 10.03
CA GLY A 388 -14.31 25.47 8.99
C GLY A 388 -13.83 25.24 7.56
N MET A 389 -12.87 24.34 7.36
CA MET A 389 -12.38 23.94 6.04
C MET A 389 -13.22 22.78 5.50
N SER A 390 -13.60 22.83 4.21
CA SER A 390 -14.23 21.68 3.57
C SER A 390 -13.18 20.57 3.42
N PRO A 391 -13.45 19.33 3.89
CA PRO A 391 -12.55 18.21 3.64
C PRO A 391 -12.47 17.95 2.13
N GLY A 392 -11.25 17.98 1.58
CA GLY A 392 -11.00 17.71 0.16
C GLY A 392 -11.21 16.23 -0.19
#